data_7601e0d8af1c191e80c4a89145c25c26
#
_entry.id   7601e0d8af1c191e80c4a89145c25c26
#
_cell.length_a   1.000
_cell.length_b   1.000
_cell.length_c   1.000
_cell.angle_alpha   90.00
_cell.angle_beta   90.00
_cell.angle_gamma   90.00
#
_symmetry.space_group_name_H-M   'P 1'
#
loop_
_entity.id
_entity.type
_entity.pdbx_description
1 polymer ?
#
loop_
_entity_poly.entity_id
_entity_poly.type
_entity_poly.pdbx_seq_one_letter_code
_entity_poly.pdbx_strand_id
1 'polypeptide(L)'
;PAPIEFVKKLRKICDDNGIMLIADEVQCGNCRTGKYFTSEYWKEAGAAPDIIATAKSMGAGVPISAISAREEVMDAAPAGTIGGTYCGNPLACAAAIKTMEIMKEEDYCAKSLHIGSVVRKAFEEMKEKYDIIGDVRGIGGMLGVEFVKDKESKEPNPEFVSKLVQTALQ
;
A
#
# COMPACT_ATOMS: atom_id res chain seq x y z
N PRO A 1 -0.62 -6.55 2.93
CA PRO A 1 0.50 -6.06 3.78
C PRO A 1 1.32 -7.23 4.31
N ALA A 2 2.60 -6.98 4.57
CA ALA A 2 3.46 -7.99 5.15
C ALA A 2 3.01 -8.33 6.59
N PRO A 3 3.15 -9.59 7.03
CA PRO A 3 2.86 -9.97 8.41
C PRO A 3 3.71 -9.17 9.41
N ILE A 4 3.13 -8.78 10.54
CA ILE A 4 3.81 -7.94 11.53
C ILE A 4 5.09 -8.59 12.06
N GLU A 5 5.08 -9.88 12.32
CA GLU A 5 6.27 -10.60 12.79
C GLU A 5 7.41 -10.64 11.76
N PHE A 6 7.09 -10.64 10.46
CA PHE A 6 8.08 -10.48 9.40
C PHE A 6 8.73 -9.08 9.47
N VAL A 7 7.90 -8.04 9.59
CA VAL A 7 8.41 -6.65 9.62
C VAL A 7 9.25 -6.39 10.86
N LYS A 8 8.86 -6.91 12.03
CA LYS A 8 9.68 -6.85 13.25
C LYS A 8 11.06 -7.47 13.08
N LYS A 9 11.11 -8.67 12.47
CA LYS A 9 12.39 -9.34 12.19
C LYS A 9 13.22 -8.56 11.19
N LEU A 10 12.58 -8.02 10.14
CA LEU A 10 13.26 -7.19 9.14
C LEU A 10 13.83 -5.92 9.78
N ARG A 11 13.04 -5.22 10.63
CA ARG A 11 13.51 -4.03 11.36
C ARG A 11 14.73 -4.36 12.21
N LYS A 12 14.67 -5.47 12.96
CA LYS A 12 15.80 -5.90 13.77
C LYS A 12 17.05 -6.16 12.92
N ILE A 13 16.92 -6.84 11.79
CA ILE A 13 18.06 -7.08 10.89
C ILE A 13 18.62 -5.75 10.37
N CYS A 14 17.77 -4.79 9.99
CA CYS A 14 18.20 -3.48 9.55
C CYS A 14 18.97 -2.74 10.66
N ASP A 15 18.43 -2.73 11.88
CA ASP A 15 19.07 -2.08 13.03
C ASP A 15 20.43 -2.70 13.37
N ASP A 16 20.49 -4.04 13.44
CA ASP A 16 21.72 -4.78 13.76
C ASP A 16 22.84 -4.55 12.73
N ASN A 17 22.51 -4.15 11.51
CA ASN A 17 23.46 -3.97 10.41
C ASN A 17 23.58 -2.51 9.92
N GLY A 18 22.94 -1.55 10.56
CA GLY A 18 22.98 -0.14 10.14
C GLY A 18 22.34 0.11 8.78
N ILE A 19 21.29 -0.64 8.43
CA ILE A 19 20.56 -0.54 7.15
C ILE A 19 19.29 0.28 7.34
N MET A 20 19.03 1.25 6.45
CA MET A 20 17.79 2.01 6.43
C MET A 20 16.64 1.15 5.87
N LEU A 21 15.52 1.12 6.58
CA LEU A 21 14.29 0.46 6.13
C LEU A 21 13.40 1.48 5.41
N ILE A 22 13.15 1.24 4.13
CA ILE A 22 12.28 2.08 3.30
C ILE A 22 10.93 1.40 3.12
N ALA A 23 9.84 2.10 3.44
CA ALA A 23 8.48 1.67 3.12
C ALA A 23 8.03 2.33 1.82
N ASP A 24 7.83 1.54 0.78
CA ASP A 24 7.17 1.99 -0.44
C ASP A 24 5.65 2.00 -0.24
N GLU A 25 5.12 3.17 0.08
CA GLU A 25 3.70 3.43 0.29
C GLU A 25 3.00 4.02 -0.95
N VAL A 26 3.66 3.96 -2.11
CA VAL A 26 3.12 4.50 -3.37
C VAL A 26 1.77 3.87 -3.72
N GLN A 27 1.58 2.58 -3.43
CA GLN A 27 0.36 1.84 -3.70
C GLN A 27 -0.55 1.70 -2.46
N CYS A 28 0.03 1.48 -1.29
CA CYS A 28 -0.70 1.10 -0.07
C CYS A 28 -0.93 2.27 0.90
N GLY A 29 -0.29 3.41 0.70
CA GLY A 29 -0.54 4.64 1.45
C GLY A 29 -1.86 5.34 1.08
N ASN A 30 -2.02 6.54 1.60
CA ASN A 30 -3.17 7.42 1.35
C ASN A 30 -4.50 6.72 1.65
N CYS A 31 -4.65 6.22 2.88
CA CYS A 31 -5.83 5.57 3.44
C CYS A 31 -6.18 4.19 2.83
N ARG A 32 -5.42 3.67 1.84
CA ARG A 32 -5.75 2.45 1.10
C ARG A 32 -5.95 1.22 1.99
N THR A 33 -5.26 1.14 3.11
CA THR A 33 -5.30 0.00 4.04
C THR A 33 -6.05 0.29 5.35
N GLY A 34 -6.73 1.44 5.43
CA GLY A 34 -7.44 1.85 6.65
C GLY A 34 -6.59 2.64 7.64
N LYS A 35 -5.35 2.93 7.31
CA LYS A 35 -4.46 3.92 7.93
C LYS A 35 -3.99 4.88 6.84
N TYR A 36 -3.55 6.08 7.20
CA TYR A 36 -3.00 7.01 6.21
C TYR A 36 -1.79 6.41 5.52
N PHE A 37 -0.86 5.82 6.31
CA PHE A 37 0.20 4.95 5.82
C PHE A 37 0.06 3.53 6.38
N THR A 38 0.28 2.52 5.56
CA THR A 38 0.28 1.11 5.99
C THR A 38 1.33 0.85 7.06
N SER A 39 2.46 1.56 6.98
CA SER A 39 3.54 1.47 7.96
C SER A 39 3.17 1.99 9.36
N GLU A 40 2.02 2.61 9.54
CA GLU A 40 1.50 2.91 10.88
C GLU A 40 1.23 1.63 11.68
N TYR A 41 0.76 0.55 11.03
CA TYR A 41 0.64 -0.76 11.69
C TYR A 41 2.00 -1.30 12.14
N TRP A 42 3.06 -1.02 11.36
CA TRP A 42 4.41 -1.43 11.73
C TRP A 42 4.93 -0.60 12.90
N LYS A 43 4.68 0.70 12.89
CA LYS A 43 5.04 1.62 13.97
C LYS A 43 4.38 1.21 15.30
N GLU A 44 3.09 0.88 15.29
CA GLU A 44 2.35 0.38 16.45
C GLU A 44 2.98 -0.90 17.02
N ALA A 45 3.63 -1.71 16.17
CA ALA A 45 4.35 -2.91 16.55
C ALA A 45 5.86 -2.70 16.86
N GLY A 46 6.31 -1.45 16.92
CA GLY A 46 7.72 -1.10 17.20
C GLY A 46 8.67 -1.30 16.00
N ALA A 47 8.14 -1.36 14.77
CA ALA A 47 8.92 -1.61 13.55
C ALA A 47 8.75 -0.49 12.50
N ALA A 48 8.76 0.77 12.93
CA ALA A 48 8.63 1.92 12.03
C ALA A 48 9.74 1.91 10.95
N PRO A 49 9.43 2.27 9.70
CA PRO A 49 10.44 2.49 8.68
C PRO A 49 11.23 3.78 8.95
N ASP A 50 12.41 3.89 8.36
CA ASP A 50 13.23 5.12 8.41
C ASP A 50 12.77 6.12 7.35
N ILE A 51 12.33 5.63 6.19
CA ILE A 51 11.91 6.43 5.04
C ILE A 51 10.57 5.89 4.52
N ILE A 52 9.66 6.80 4.15
CA ILE A 52 8.40 6.47 3.48
C ILE A 52 8.38 7.17 2.11
N ALA A 53 8.11 6.41 1.05
CA ALA A 53 7.84 6.95 -0.28
C ALA A 53 6.33 6.90 -0.56
N THR A 54 5.74 8.00 -1.07
CA THR A 54 4.31 8.10 -1.37
C THR A 54 4.06 8.83 -2.69
N ALA A 55 2.98 8.48 -3.38
CA ALA A 55 2.56 9.08 -4.65
C ALA A 55 1.10 8.71 -4.98
N LYS A 56 0.79 8.49 -6.26
CA LYS A 56 -0.53 8.04 -6.79
C LYS A 56 -1.69 8.88 -6.26
N SER A 57 -2.53 8.29 -5.39
CA SER A 57 -3.73 8.95 -4.84
C SER A 57 -3.45 10.22 -4.03
N MET A 58 -2.19 10.47 -3.64
CA MET A 58 -1.79 11.71 -2.98
C MET A 58 -2.18 12.97 -3.76
N GLY A 59 -2.03 12.94 -5.08
CA GLY A 59 -2.34 14.09 -5.96
C GLY A 59 -3.70 14.04 -6.65
N ALA A 60 -4.53 13.01 -6.39
CA ALA A 60 -5.85 12.83 -7.02
C ALA A 60 -5.86 12.99 -8.55
N GLY A 61 -4.83 12.46 -9.23
CA GLY A 61 -4.67 12.54 -10.69
C GLY A 61 -3.63 13.56 -11.16
N VAL A 62 -3.18 14.46 -10.30
CA VAL A 62 -2.05 15.35 -10.59
C VAL A 62 -0.74 14.64 -10.24
N PRO A 63 0.27 14.63 -11.12
CA PRO A 63 1.55 13.97 -10.85
C PRO A 63 2.28 14.63 -9.68
N ILE A 64 2.40 13.90 -8.58
CA ILE A 64 3.18 14.30 -7.41
C ILE A 64 3.64 13.06 -6.66
N SER A 65 4.83 13.11 -6.10
CA SER A 65 5.37 12.14 -5.16
C SER A 65 6.11 12.84 -4.04
N ALA A 66 6.26 12.16 -2.93
CA ALA A 66 7.02 12.67 -1.79
C ALA A 66 7.79 11.55 -1.10
N ILE A 67 8.85 11.91 -0.43
CA ILE A 67 9.52 11.10 0.57
C ILE A 67 9.42 11.80 1.92
N SER A 68 9.29 11.03 2.98
CA SER A 68 9.29 11.50 4.35
C SER A 68 10.21 10.62 5.16
N ALA A 69 11.06 11.24 5.98
CA ALA A 69 11.96 10.53 6.87
C ALA A 69 12.21 11.37 8.12
N ARG A 70 12.97 10.83 9.06
CA ARG A 70 13.46 11.60 10.21
C ARG A 70 14.42 12.69 9.74
N GLU A 71 14.48 13.78 10.49
CA GLU A 71 15.29 14.97 10.16
C GLU A 71 16.75 14.61 9.86
N GLU A 72 17.38 13.81 10.71
CA GLU A 72 18.76 13.38 10.53
C GLU A 72 19.01 12.57 9.25
N VAL A 73 17.99 11.89 8.74
CA VAL A 73 18.06 11.15 7.46
C VAL A 73 17.92 12.08 6.28
N MET A 74 16.98 13.03 6.37
CA MET A 74 16.74 14.01 5.29
C MET A 74 17.91 14.98 5.15
N ASP A 75 18.45 15.45 6.26
CA ASP A 75 19.57 16.41 6.29
C ASP A 75 20.91 15.80 5.88
N ALA A 76 21.05 14.47 5.91
CA ALA A 76 22.23 13.78 5.41
C ALA A 76 22.40 13.90 3.88
N ALA A 77 21.33 14.21 3.14
CA ALA A 77 21.39 14.38 1.70
C ALA A 77 22.03 15.74 1.34
N PRO A 78 23.14 15.79 0.58
CA PRO A 78 23.72 17.07 0.16
C PRO A 78 22.74 17.94 -0.63
N ALA A 79 22.86 19.25 -0.51
CA ALA A 79 22.02 20.18 -1.24
C ALA A 79 22.05 19.89 -2.76
N GLY A 80 20.87 19.84 -3.39
CA GLY A 80 20.71 19.59 -4.82
C GLY A 80 20.71 18.10 -5.23
N THR A 81 20.83 17.14 -4.31
CA THR A 81 20.77 15.71 -4.64
C THR A 81 19.33 15.19 -4.75
N ILE A 82 18.38 15.82 -4.04
CA ILE A 82 16.97 15.49 -4.13
C ILE A 82 16.28 16.60 -4.90
N GLY A 83 15.73 16.28 -6.06
CA GLY A 83 15.04 17.28 -6.86
C GLY A 83 14.80 16.87 -8.31
N GLY A 84 14.13 17.74 -9.02
CA GLY A 84 13.83 17.64 -10.44
C GLY A 84 13.09 18.88 -10.91
N THR A 85 13.07 19.13 -12.21
CA THR A 85 12.49 20.35 -12.82
C THR A 85 11.05 20.64 -12.36
N TYR A 86 10.26 19.60 -12.08
CA TYR A 86 8.86 19.71 -11.67
C TYR A 86 8.63 19.53 -10.19
N CYS A 87 9.68 19.36 -9.37
CA CYS A 87 9.54 19.20 -7.92
C CYS A 87 8.94 20.45 -7.30
N GLY A 88 8.01 20.24 -6.35
CA GLY A 88 7.35 21.34 -5.67
C GLY A 88 6.42 22.17 -6.55
N ASN A 89 5.94 21.62 -7.67
CA ASN A 89 4.98 22.32 -8.53
C ASN A 89 3.76 22.80 -7.71
N PRO A 90 3.46 24.12 -7.67
CA PRO A 90 2.42 24.67 -6.81
C PRO A 90 1.02 24.09 -7.05
N LEU A 91 0.68 23.76 -8.30
CA LEU A 91 -0.62 23.15 -8.63
C LEU A 91 -0.71 21.74 -8.05
N ALA A 92 0.35 20.95 -8.19
CA ALA A 92 0.39 19.60 -7.64
C ALA A 92 0.39 19.60 -6.10
N CYS A 93 1.11 20.52 -5.48
CA CYS A 93 1.10 20.70 -4.03
C CYS A 93 -0.29 21.12 -3.51
N ALA A 94 -0.95 22.07 -4.16
CA ALA A 94 -2.30 22.48 -3.80
C ALA A 94 -3.32 21.33 -3.93
N ALA A 95 -3.24 20.56 -5.01
CA ALA A 95 -4.06 19.36 -5.20
C ALA A 95 -3.82 18.33 -4.10
N ALA A 96 -2.55 18.06 -3.75
CA ALA A 96 -2.20 17.11 -2.70
C ALA A 96 -2.72 17.55 -1.33
N ILE A 97 -2.56 18.81 -0.97
CA ILE A 97 -3.08 19.38 0.29
C ILE A 97 -4.59 19.19 0.37
N LYS A 98 -5.32 19.60 -0.68
CA LYS A 98 -6.79 19.46 -0.70
C LYS A 98 -7.23 17.99 -0.66
N THR A 99 -6.52 17.11 -1.33
CA THR A 99 -6.78 15.67 -1.29
C THR A 99 -6.63 15.11 0.12
N MET A 100 -5.55 15.48 0.83
CA MET A 100 -5.33 15.05 2.22
C MET A 100 -6.40 15.60 3.18
N GLU A 101 -6.82 16.86 2.99
CA GLU A 101 -7.93 17.45 3.76
C GLU A 101 -9.22 16.63 3.59
N ILE A 102 -9.63 16.35 2.34
CA ILE A 102 -10.83 15.57 2.02
C ILE A 102 -10.73 14.15 2.60
N MET A 103 -9.57 13.50 2.46
CA MET A 103 -9.36 12.15 3.03
C MET A 103 -9.57 12.13 4.53
N LYS A 104 -9.15 13.20 5.23
CA LYS A 104 -9.33 13.35 6.67
C LYS A 104 -10.77 13.72 7.05
N GLU A 105 -11.36 14.72 6.38
CA GLU A 105 -12.71 15.21 6.63
C GLU A 105 -13.77 14.12 6.42
N GLU A 106 -13.60 13.29 5.39
CA GLU A 106 -14.54 12.26 5.00
C GLU A 106 -14.18 10.86 5.51
N ASP A 107 -13.18 10.73 6.36
CA ASP A 107 -12.68 9.46 6.93
C ASP A 107 -12.47 8.36 5.87
N TYR A 108 -11.59 8.62 4.92
CA TYR A 108 -11.27 7.63 3.86
C TYR A 108 -10.63 6.35 4.43
N CYS A 109 -10.03 6.40 5.61
CA CYS A 109 -9.53 5.21 6.29
C CYS A 109 -10.69 4.26 6.65
N ALA A 110 -11.74 4.76 7.26
CA ALA A 110 -12.93 3.95 7.58
C ALA A 110 -13.65 3.48 6.30
N LYS A 111 -13.79 4.35 5.29
CA LYS A 111 -14.37 3.96 3.98
C LYS A 111 -13.60 2.81 3.33
N SER A 112 -12.27 2.86 3.37
CA SER A 112 -11.40 1.80 2.85
C SER A 112 -11.60 0.47 3.58
N LEU A 113 -11.66 0.50 4.91
CA LEU A 113 -11.93 -0.70 5.72
C LEU A 113 -13.30 -1.28 5.41
N HIS A 114 -14.33 -0.42 5.28
CA HIS A 114 -15.67 -0.86 4.94
C HIS A 114 -15.72 -1.55 3.58
N ILE A 115 -15.21 -0.90 2.52
CA ILE A 115 -15.15 -1.48 1.17
C ILE A 115 -14.38 -2.80 1.21
N GLY A 116 -13.23 -2.82 1.88
CA GLY A 116 -12.42 -4.03 2.01
C GLY A 116 -13.16 -5.18 2.68
N SER A 117 -13.95 -4.89 3.72
CA SER A 117 -14.74 -5.91 4.42
C SER A 117 -15.83 -6.53 3.51
N VAL A 118 -16.54 -5.69 2.73
CA VAL A 118 -17.58 -6.13 1.80
C VAL A 118 -17.00 -7.01 0.70
N VAL A 119 -15.93 -6.52 0.05
CA VAL A 119 -15.29 -7.26 -1.06
C VAL A 119 -14.67 -8.56 -0.56
N ARG A 120 -13.97 -8.52 0.58
CA ARG A 120 -13.37 -9.71 1.18
C ARG A 120 -14.42 -10.77 1.49
N LYS A 121 -15.53 -10.38 2.10
CA LYS A 121 -16.64 -11.31 2.42
C LYS A 121 -17.14 -12.01 1.17
N ALA A 122 -17.37 -11.26 0.09
CA ALA A 122 -17.84 -11.84 -1.17
C ALA A 122 -16.83 -12.87 -1.75
N PHE A 123 -15.54 -12.57 -1.71
CA PHE A 123 -14.53 -13.51 -2.20
C PHE A 123 -14.31 -14.72 -1.27
N GLU A 124 -14.46 -14.57 0.05
CA GLU A 124 -14.44 -15.73 0.96
C GLU A 124 -15.65 -16.66 0.72
N GLU A 125 -16.85 -16.10 0.48
CA GLU A 125 -18.01 -16.88 0.09
C GLU A 125 -17.83 -17.59 -1.28
N MET A 126 -17.16 -16.95 -2.23
CA MET A 126 -16.80 -17.57 -3.50
C MET A 126 -15.75 -18.66 -3.31
N LYS A 127 -14.77 -18.48 -2.41
CA LYS A 127 -13.73 -19.46 -2.10
C LYS A 127 -14.32 -20.76 -1.55
N GLU A 128 -15.41 -20.69 -0.78
CA GLU A 128 -16.15 -21.89 -0.33
C GLU A 128 -16.81 -22.65 -1.48
N LYS A 129 -17.19 -21.95 -2.56
CA LYS A 129 -17.92 -22.52 -3.70
C LYS A 129 -17.02 -22.98 -4.84
N TYR A 130 -15.85 -22.36 -5.00
CA TYR A 130 -15.01 -22.55 -6.17
C TYR A 130 -13.56 -22.94 -5.78
N ASP A 131 -13.13 -24.11 -6.21
CA ASP A 131 -11.77 -24.62 -5.90
C ASP A 131 -10.64 -23.83 -6.57
N ILE A 132 -10.99 -23.00 -7.55
CA ILE A 132 -10.05 -22.15 -8.26
C ILE A 132 -9.55 -20.96 -7.41
N ILE A 133 -10.21 -20.62 -6.29
CA ILE A 133 -9.78 -19.56 -5.38
C ILE A 133 -8.93 -20.19 -4.27
N GLY A 134 -7.62 -19.96 -4.33
CA GLY A 134 -6.66 -20.49 -3.37
C GLY A 134 -6.54 -19.68 -2.10
N ASP A 135 -6.50 -18.33 -2.22
CA ASP A 135 -6.37 -17.44 -1.07
C ASP A 135 -7.05 -16.08 -1.28
N VAL A 136 -7.54 -15.50 -0.18
CA VAL A 136 -8.07 -14.13 -0.12
C VAL A 136 -7.39 -13.38 1.01
N ARG A 137 -6.60 -12.37 0.69
CA ARG A 137 -5.77 -11.65 1.67
C ARG A 137 -5.77 -10.14 1.46
N GLY A 138 -5.43 -9.40 2.48
CA GLY A 138 -5.26 -7.94 2.42
C GLY A 138 -5.95 -7.21 3.56
N ILE A 139 -5.88 -5.87 3.52
CA ILE A 139 -6.50 -4.97 4.48
C ILE A 139 -7.09 -3.77 3.73
N GLY A 140 -8.29 -3.34 4.12
CA GLY A 140 -8.97 -2.22 3.49
C GLY A 140 -9.17 -2.46 2.00
N GLY A 141 -9.01 -1.44 1.18
CA GLY A 141 -9.08 -1.53 -0.29
C GLY A 141 -7.86 -2.17 -0.95
N MET A 142 -6.90 -2.71 -0.17
CA MET A 142 -5.72 -3.41 -0.68
C MET A 142 -5.90 -4.91 -0.52
N LEU A 143 -6.68 -5.51 -1.41
CA LEU A 143 -7.01 -6.93 -1.41
C LEU A 143 -6.31 -7.66 -2.55
N GLY A 144 -5.97 -8.92 -2.31
CA GLY A 144 -5.49 -9.85 -3.30
C GLY A 144 -6.28 -11.14 -3.24
N VAL A 145 -6.65 -11.64 -4.40
CA VAL A 145 -7.27 -12.96 -4.58
C VAL A 145 -6.32 -13.80 -5.41
N GLU A 146 -5.94 -14.94 -4.90
CA GLU A 146 -5.05 -15.86 -5.58
C GLU A 146 -5.86 -16.94 -6.28
N PHE A 147 -5.69 -17.03 -7.59
CA PHE A 147 -6.33 -18.07 -8.40
C PHE A 147 -5.35 -19.19 -8.67
N VAL A 148 -5.76 -20.40 -8.36
CA VAL A 148 -4.99 -21.64 -8.48
C VAL A 148 -5.66 -22.63 -9.43
N LYS A 149 -4.93 -23.62 -9.91
CA LYS A 149 -5.51 -24.70 -10.72
C LYS A 149 -6.41 -25.59 -9.86
N ASP A 150 -5.95 -25.90 -8.65
CA ASP A 150 -6.69 -26.63 -7.63
C ASP A 150 -6.15 -26.30 -6.22
N LYS A 151 -6.95 -26.61 -5.18
CA LYS A 151 -6.61 -26.30 -3.79
C LYS A 151 -5.50 -27.18 -3.20
N GLU A 152 -5.24 -28.35 -3.77
CA GLU A 152 -4.21 -29.27 -3.26
C GLU A 152 -2.82 -28.86 -3.72
N SER A 153 -2.64 -28.70 -5.03
CA SER A 153 -1.35 -28.31 -5.61
C SER A 153 -1.00 -26.86 -5.34
N LYS A 154 -2.03 -25.99 -5.22
CA LYS A 154 -1.88 -24.53 -5.15
C LYS A 154 -1.09 -23.94 -6.32
N GLU A 155 -1.04 -24.65 -7.45
CA GLU A 155 -0.35 -24.18 -8.64
C GLU A 155 -1.06 -22.94 -9.20
N PRO A 156 -0.35 -21.82 -9.44
CA PRO A 156 -0.95 -20.60 -9.99
C PRO A 156 -1.67 -20.83 -11.31
N ASN A 157 -2.80 -20.14 -11.53
CA ASN A 157 -3.58 -20.24 -12.75
C ASN A 157 -3.60 -18.92 -13.54
N PRO A 158 -2.50 -18.54 -14.20
CA PRO A 158 -2.41 -17.28 -14.93
C PRO A 158 -3.35 -17.21 -16.14
N GLU A 159 -3.68 -18.33 -16.76
CA GLU A 159 -4.59 -18.39 -17.91
C GLU A 159 -6.00 -17.98 -17.50
N PHE A 160 -6.48 -18.49 -16.37
CA PHE A 160 -7.78 -18.07 -15.82
C PHE A 160 -7.79 -16.59 -15.47
N VAL A 161 -6.75 -16.08 -14.82
CA VAL A 161 -6.63 -14.65 -14.46
C VAL A 161 -6.68 -13.77 -15.71
N SER A 162 -5.95 -14.13 -16.76
CA SER A 162 -5.95 -13.40 -18.03
C SER A 162 -7.35 -13.35 -18.65
N LYS A 163 -8.05 -14.50 -18.68
CA LYS A 163 -9.43 -14.58 -19.21
C LYS A 163 -10.40 -13.76 -18.35
N LEU A 164 -10.29 -13.85 -17.02
CA LEU A 164 -11.12 -13.09 -16.07
C LEU A 164 -10.98 -11.59 -16.30
N VAL A 165 -9.76 -11.09 -16.39
CA VAL A 165 -9.48 -9.66 -16.64
C VAL A 165 -10.04 -9.22 -17.98
N GLN A 166 -9.85 -9.99 -19.06
CA GLN A 166 -10.38 -9.67 -20.37
C GLN A 166 -11.93 -9.63 -20.38
N THR A 167 -12.57 -10.55 -19.66
CA THR A 167 -14.04 -10.59 -19.59
C THR A 167 -14.60 -9.44 -18.76
N ALA A 168 -13.90 -9.02 -17.70
CA ALA A 168 -14.31 -7.92 -16.83
C ALA A 168 -14.15 -6.53 -17.49
N LEU A 169 -13.38 -6.42 -18.57
CA LEU A 169 -13.18 -5.18 -19.33
C LEU A 169 -14.18 -5.00 -20.47
N GLN A 170 -15.02 -5.98 -20.78
CA GLN A 170 -16.12 -5.93 -21.76
C GLN A 170 -17.41 -5.42 -21.14
#